data_1dc3337fbff7b812da20fa2acaa6a3b9
#
_entry.id   1dc3337fbff7b812da20fa2acaa6a3b9
#
_cell.length_a   1.000
_cell.length_b   1.000
_cell.length_c   1.000
_cell.angle_alpha   90.00
_cell.angle_beta   90.00
_cell.angle_gamma   90.00
#
_symmetry.space_group_name_H-M   'P 1'
#
loop_
_entity.id
_entity.type
_entity.pdbx_description
1 polymer ?
#
loop_
_entity_poly.entity_id
_entity_poly.type
_entity_poly.pdbx_seq_one_letter_code
_entity_poly.pdbx_strand_id
1 'polypeptide(L)'
;MKTVDFPSYTVGPGALEELGRVCAPLGTRVLAVGGKTALDKAMPGLRRGAEAGGLTLLGPLWYGGDCTAAAIAGVSARAADRGAQVVLGVGGGKAIDTAKAAADRLELPFVSAPTISATCAAMTDLSVTYDGRGVFAGFHFCKRPPAHALIDLDVIAGAPARYLRAGMGDAVAKHYEAAAAMEGDLPPYESVLGRAVSAACVSPILTYGARALADCKAGKSTPALEQVALASIVSTGLVSLLVEEEYNGAAAHALFYGLTLLPHIEEQFLHGDVVAYGVLVQLALLGHPDLGKIQAFFCGLGCPTRAADLGLTLDRQALAPVLASTLAQPDLRHYPHPLTPDSLWGALLAVDAL
;
A
#
# COMPACT_ATOMS: atom_id res chain seq x y z
N MET A 1 13.89 14.21 20.97
CA MET A 1 14.87 13.58 20.04
C MET A 1 14.07 12.66 19.14
N LYS A 2 14.20 12.78 17.82
CA LYS A 2 13.48 11.99 16.82
C LYS A 2 14.49 11.14 16.04
N THR A 3 14.18 9.86 15.83
CA THR A 3 14.94 8.95 14.96
C THR A 3 14.04 8.55 13.82
N VAL A 4 14.55 8.58 12.60
CA VAL A 4 13.83 8.14 11.41
C VAL A 4 14.60 6.97 10.83
N ASP A 5 14.00 5.79 10.87
CA ASP A 5 14.56 4.56 10.31
C ASP A 5 13.95 4.28 8.94
N PHE A 6 14.75 3.81 8.01
CA PHE A 6 14.30 3.39 6.69
C PHE A 6 14.60 1.91 6.47
N PRO A 7 13.67 1.14 5.90
CA PRO A 7 13.97 -0.20 5.45
C PRO A 7 15.03 -0.18 4.34
N SER A 8 15.97 -1.09 4.40
CA SER A 8 16.74 -1.44 3.21
C SER A 8 15.91 -2.37 2.31
N TYR A 9 16.29 -2.52 1.04
CA TYR A 9 15.60 -3.45 0.14
C TYR A 9 16.54 -4.11 -0.86
N THR A 10 16.11 -5.27 -1.34
CA THR A 10 16.71 -5.98 -2.49
C THR A 10 15.60 -6.16 -3.54
N VAL A 11 15.88 -5.80 -4.78
CA VAL A 11 14.93 -5.91 -5.89
C VAL A 11 15.57 -6.65 -7.07
N GLY A 12 14.78 -7.44 -7.75
CA GLY A 12 15.18 -8.13 -8.97
C GLY A 12 14.56 -9.53 -9.09
N PRO A 13 14.74 -10.19 -10.24
CA PRO A 13 14.41 -11.60 -10.39
C PRO A 13 15.17 -12.45 -9.39
N GLY A 14 14.46 -13.34 -8.67
CA GLY A 14 15.09 -14.21 -7.67
C GLY A 14 15.50 -13.50 -6.37
N ALA A 15 15.04 -12.29 -6.08
CA ALA A 15 15.42 -11.54 -4.87
C ALA A 15 15.13 -12.30 -3.55
N LEU A 16 14.18 -13.23 -3.55
CA LEU A 16 13.91 -14.08 -2.38
C LEU A 16 15.07 -15.02 -2.01
N GLU A 17 15.96 -15.31 -2.93
CA GLU A 17 17.16 -16.14 -2.67
C GLU A 17 18.19 -15.41 -1.81
N GLU A 18 18.10 -14.09 -1.70
CA GLU A 18 18.93 -13.27 -0.82
C GLU A 18 18.53 -13.35 0.68
N LEU A 19 17.50 -14.15 1.01
CA LEU A 19 17.02 -14.32 2.39
C LEU A 19 18.14 -14.63 3.37
N GLY A 20 19.08 -15.50 2.98
CA GLY A 20 20.20 -15.89 3.82
C GLY A 20 21.07 -14.69 4.19
N ARG A 21 21.49 -13.91 3.20
CA ARG A 21 22.30 -12.71 3.40
C ARG A 21 21.60 -11.65 4.25
N VAL A 22 20.29 -11.49 4.05
CA VAL A 22 19.49 -10.48 4.76
C VAL A 22 19.24 -10.88 6.20
N CYS A 23 18.84 -12.12 6.46
CA CYS A 23 18.42 -12.55 7.79
C CYS A 23 19.56 -13.00 8.70
N ALA A 24 20.68 -13.49 8.19
CA ALA A 24 21.79 -13.99 9.02
C ALA A 24 22.27 -13.01 10.12
N PRO A 25 22.37 -11.68 9.85
CA PRO A 25 22.72 -10.71 10.88
C PRO A 25 21.60 -10.47 11.93
N LEU A 26 20.35 -10.81 11.59
CA LEU A 26 19.17 -10.58 12.43
C LEU A 26 18.83 -11.80 13.30
N GLY A 27 19.12 -13.00 12.81
CA GLY A 27 18.84 -14.28 13.45
C GLY A 27 18.81 -15.43 12.45
N THR A 28 19.00 -16.64 12.96
CA THR A 28 19.09 -17.85 12.13
C THR A 28 17.80 -18.66 12.03
N ARG A 29 16.79 -18.33 12.85
CA ARG A 29 15.49 -19.02 12.88
C ARG A 29 14.41 -18.09 12.37
N VAL A 30 14.06 -18.22 11.09
CA VAL A 30 13.16 -17.32 10.36
C VAL A 30 11.76 -17.95 10.21
N LEU A 31 10.72 -17.32 10.74
CA LEU A 31 9.33 -17.76 10.56
C LEU A 31 8.72 -17.08 9.35
N ALA A 32 8.40 -17.86 8.30
CA ALA A 32 7.65 -17.36 7.14
C ALA A 32 6.14 -17.37 7.43
N VAL A 33 5.52 -16.19 7.40
CA VAL A 33 4.10 -15.94 7.68
C VAL A 33 3.46 -15.29 6.45
N GLY A 34 2.33 -15.82 5.97
CA GLY A 34 1.73 -15.20 4.79
C GLY A 34 0.41 -15.82 4.34
N GLY A 35 -0.09 -15.35 3.20
CA GLY A 35 -1.23 -15.94 2.50
C GLY A 35 -0.85 -17.28 1.85
N LYS A 36 -1.79 -18.22 1.75
CA LYS A 36 -1.51 -19.55 1.21
C LYS A 36 -0.88 -19.49 -0.18
N THR A 37 -1.53 -18.81 -1.13
CA THR A 37 -1.02 -18.67 -2.51
C THR A 37 0.32 -17.91 -2.55
N ALA A 38 0.48 -16.88 -1.73
CA ALA A 38 1.71 -16.10 -1.65
C ALA A 38 2.88 -16.95 -1.16
N LEU A 39 2.65 -17.72 -0.09
CA LEU A 39 3.63 -18.68 0.43
C LEU A 39 3.99 -19.74 -0.62
N ASP A 40 3.00 -20.35 -1.30
CA ASP A 40 3.26 -21.35 -2.33
C ASP A 40 4.17 -20.81 -3.44
N LYS A 41 3.98 -19.55 -3.84
CA LYS A 41 4.80 -18.91 -4.88
C LYS A 41 6.19 -18.51 -4.39
N ALA A 42 6.31 -18.02 -3.15
CA ALA A 42 7.55 -17.51 -2.61
C ALA A 42 8.47 -18.61 -2.01
N MET A 43 7.89 -19.66 -1.45
CA MET A 43 8.64 -20.69 -0.70
C MET A 43 9.79 -21.36 -1.47
N PRO A 44 9.73 -21.62 -2.79
CA PRO A 44 10.86 -22.18 -3.50
C PRO A 44 12.11 -21.29 -3.43
N GLY A 45 12.00 -19.99 -3.69
CA GLY A 45 13.10 -19.02 -3.57
C GLY A 45 13.57 -18.85 -2.12
N LEU A 46 12.62 -18.71 -1.18
CA LEU A 46 12.94 -18.59 0.24
C LEU A 46 13.71 -19.79 0.80
N ARG A 47 13.38 -21.01 0.36
CA ARG A 47 14.11 -22.22 0.77
C ARG A 47 15.55 -22.21 0.26
N ARG A 48 15.76 -21.89 -1.03
CA ARG A 48 17.11 -21.76 -1.59
C ARG A 48 17.94 -20.71 -0.84
N GLY A 49 17.36 -19.54 -0.60
CA GLY A 49 18.03 -18.49 0.16
C GLY A 49 18.33 -18.87 1.62
N ALA A 50 17.41 -19.57 2.29
CA ALA A 50 17.62 -20.05 3.64
C ALA A 50 18.75 -21.10 3.70
N GLU A 51 18.75 -22.07 2.78
CA GLU A 51 19.79 -23.11 2.67
C GLU A 51 21.16 -22.48 2.41
N ALA A 52 21.26 -21.58 1.43
CA ALA A 52 22.50 -20.88 1.11
C ALA A 52 23.06 -20.06 2.29
N GLY A 53 22.18 -19.50 3.12
CA GLY A 53 22.56 -18.72 4.30
C GLY A 53 22.66 -19.51 5.60
N GLY A 54 22.46 -20.82 5.59
CA GLY A 54 22.48 -21.66 6.78
C GLY A 54 21.36 -21.35 7.78
N LEU A 55 20.21 -20.85 7.30
CA LEU A 55 19.08 -20.50 8.14
C LEU A 55 18.13 -21.68 8.35
N THR A 56 17.48 -21.71 9.51
CA THR A 56 16.33 -22.58 9.76
C THR A 56 15.05 -21.85 9.38
N LEU A 57 14.46 -22.21 8.24
CA LEU A 57 13.18 -21.65 7.81
C LEU A 57 12.02 -22.37 8.50
N LEU A 58 11.34 -21.67 9.40
CA LEU A 58 10.19 -22.13 10.16
C LEU A 58 8.90 -21.80 9.39
N GLY A 59 8.00 -22.73 9.29
CA GLY A 59 6.75 -22.52 8.56
C GLY A 59 6.72 -23.32 7.25
N PRO A 60 5.81 -23.00 6.33
CA PRO A 60 4.96 -21.80 6.25
C PRO A 60 3.86 -21.72 7.31
N LEU A 61 3.54 -20.51 7.74
CA LEU A 61 2.44 -20.22 8.64
C LEU A 61 1.41 -19.32 7.95
N TRP A 62 0.17 -19.77 7.87
CA TRP A 62 -0.91 -18.93 7.38
C TRP A 62 -1.25 -17.81 8.37
N TYR A 63 -1.39 -16.56 7.88
CA TYR A 63 -1.55 -15.36 8.70
C TYR A 63 -2.95 -15.17 9.29
N GLY A 64 -3.97 -15.95 8.85
CA GLY A 64 -5.33 -15.88 9.40
C GLY A 64 -6.39 -15.37 8.43
N GLY A 65 -6.01 -14.76 7.30
CA GLY A 65 -6.94 -14.26 6.26
C GLY A 65 -7.18 -12.76 6.32
N ASP A 66 -7.16 -12.15 7.52
CA ASP A 66 -7.23 -10.71 7.70
C ASP A 66 -6.33 -10.24 8.87
N CYS A 67 -5.96 -8.95 8.87
CA CYS A 67 -5.13 -8.34 9.91
C CYS A 67 -5.99 -7.98 11.13
N THR A 68 -6.35 -8.98 11.93
CA THR A 68 -7.15 -8.81 13.14
C THR A 68 -6.31 -9.00 14.40
N ALA A 69 -6.76 -8.46 15.52
CA ALA A 69 -6.10 -8.67 16.82
C ALA A 69 -5.92 -10.18 17.15
N ALA A 70 -6.89 -11.03 16.78
CA ALA A 70 -6.81 -12.48 16.97
C ALA A 70 -5.75 -13.12 16.07
N ALA A 71 -5.66 -12.71 14.79
CA ALA A 71 -4.66 -13.20 13.85
C ALA A 71 -3.25 -12.80 14.31
N ILE A 72 -3.05 -11.54 14.70
CA ILE A 72 -1.78 -11.05 15.26
C ILE A 72 -1.37 -11.85 16.48
N ALA A 73 -2.27 -12.06 17.45
CA ALA A 73 -2.00 -12.84 18.64
C ALA A 73 -1.65 -14.30 18.32
N GLY A 74 -2.38 -14.91 17.36
CA GLY A 74 -2.13 -16.29 16.91
C GLY A 74 -0.77 -16.46 16.24
N VAL A 75 -0.35 -15.51 15.39
CA VAL A 75 0.98 -15.50 14.76
C VAL A 75 2.06 -15.30 15.82
N SER A 76 1.88 -14.35 16.76
CA SER A 76 2.84 -14.10 17.85
C SER A 76 3.06 -15.34 18.70
N ALA A 77 1.99 -16.01 19.13
CA ALA A 77 2.11 -17.23 19.93
C ALA A 77 2.91 -18.32 19.18
N ARG A 78 2.61 -18.55 17.91
CA ARG A 78 3.33 -19.55 17.10
C ARG A 78 4.77 -19.19 16.80
N ALA A 79 5.09 -17.90 16.69
CA ALA A 79 6.45 -17.44 16.55
C ALA A 79 7.26 -17.73 17.83
N ALA A 80 6.70 -17.42 19.00
CA ALA A 80 7.30 -17.71 20.30
C ALA A 80 7.50 -19.22 20.52
N ASP A 81 6.44 -20.03 20.33
CA ASP A 81 6.49 -21.49 20.50
C ASP A 81 7.55 -22.17 19.63
N ARG A 82 7.78 -21.65 18.42
CA ARG A 82 8.79 -22.17 17.51
C ARG A 82 10.18 -21.58 17.72
N GLY A 83 10.35 -20.67 18.65
CA GLY A 83 11.61 -19.98 18.93
C GLY A 83 12.10 -19.19 17.71
N ALA A 84 11.19 -18.48 17.02
CA ALA A 84 11.56 -17.60 15.94
C ALA A 84 12.42 -16.45 16.43
N GLN A 85 13.44 -16.10 15.66
CA GLN A 85 14.31 -14.94 15.91
C GLN A 85 14.05 -13.81 14.92
N VAL A 86 13.46 -14.14 13.76
CA VAL A 86 13.04 -13.20 12.73
C VAL A 86 11.66 -13.60 12.22
N VAL A 87 10.77 -12.65 12.00
CA VAL A 87 9.50 -12.87 11.31
C VAL A 87 9.63 -12.36 9.87
N LEU A 88 9.29 -13.22 8.91
CA LEU A 88 9.23 -12.89 7.49
C LEU A 88 7.77 -12.83 7.04
N GLY A 89 7.29 -11.65 6.69
CA GLY A 89 5.94 -11.44 6.14
C GLY A 89 5.92 -11.65 4.62
N VAL A 90 5.11 -12.58 4.13
CA VAL A 90 5.06 -12.99 2.72
C VAL A 90 3.66 -12.76 2.16
N GLY A 91 3.50 -11.81 1.22
CA GLY A 91 2.17 -11.60 0.63
C GLY A 91 1.85 -10.18 0.23
N GLY A 92 0.57 -9.86 0.24
CA GLY A 92 0.05 -8.50 0.11
C GLY A 92 -0.10 -7.80 1.46
N GLY A 93 -0.68 -6.60 1.46
CA GLY A 93 -0.77 -5.72 2.63
C GLY A 93 -1.26 -6.42 3.90
N LYS A 94 -2.44 -7.04 3.89
CA LYS A 94 -3.02 -7.69 5.08
C LYS A 94 -2.11 -8.77 5.70
N ALA A 95 -1.42 -9.56 4.87
CA ALA A 95 -0.50 -10.59 5.36
C ALA A 95 0.79 -9.98 5.95
N ILE A 96 1.33 -8.96 5.28
CA ILE A 96 2.51 -8.23 5.73
C ILE A 96 2.20 -7.50 7.05
N ASP A 97 1.07 -6.81 7.13
CA ASP A 97 0.64 -6.08 8.32
C ASP A 97 0.42 -6.98 9.52
N THR A 98 -0.21 -8.15 9.32
CA THR A 98 -0.37 -9.14 10.39
C THR A 98 0.97 -9.67 10.91
N ALA A 99 1.88 -10.00 9.99
CA ALA A 99 3.21 -10.53 10.36
C ALA A 99 4.08 -9.45 11.01
N LYS A 100 4.00 -8.20 10.53
CA LYS A 100 4.71 -7.04 11.06
C LYS A 100 4.24 -6.71 12.50
N ALA A 101 2.94 -6.59 12.72
CA ALA A 101 2.38 -6.35 14.04
C ALA A 101 2.67 -7.48 15.03
N ALA A 102 2.72 -8.74 14.55
CA ALA A 102 3.10 -9.88 15.37
C ALA A 102 4.58 -9.85 15.76
N ALA A 103 5.47 -9.44 14.85
CA ALA A 103 6.89 -9.26 15.11
C ALA A 103 7.13 -8.14 16.13
N ASP A 104 6.46 -6.98 15.94
CA ASP A 104 6.54 -5.82 16.84
C ASP A 104 6.12 -6.19 18.26
N ARG A 105 5.04 -6.94 18.41
CA ARG A 105 4.56 -7.44 19.71
C ARG A 105 5.60 -8.31 20.44
N LEU A 106 6.42 -9.04 19.71
CA LEU A 106 7.47 -9.91 20.25
C LEU A 106 8.85 -9.22 20.29
N GLU A 107 8.95 -7.98 19.85
CA GLU A 107 10.21 -7.24 19.69
C GLU A 107 11.23 -7.96 18.80
N LEU A 108 10.74 -8.73 17.82
CA LEU A 108 11.58 -9.44 16.84
C LEU A 108 11.81 -8.59 15.60
N PRO A 109 12.97 -8.72 14.93
CA PRO A 109 13.20 -8.17 13.61
C PRO A 109 12.14 -8.66 12.62
N PHE A 110 11.67 -7.75 11.78
CA PHE A 110 10.72 -8.04 10.70
C PHE A 110 11.36 -7.83 9.34
N VAL A 111 11.20 -8.80 8.45
CA VAL A 111 11.57 -8.73 7.04
C VAL A 111 10.31 -8.92 6.21
N SER A 112 10.14 -8.15 5.15
CA SER A 112 8.99 -8.25 4.26
C SER A 112 9.37 -8.88 2.92
N ALA A 113 8.46 -9.66 2.35
CA ALA A 113 8.54 -10.24 1.01
C ALA A 113 7.21 -10.03 0.28
N PRO A 114 6.98 -8.83 -0.31
CA PRO A 114 5.76 -8.55 -1.03
C PRO A 114 5.66 -9.44 -2.28
N THR A 115 4.52 -10.10 -2.44
CA THR A 115 4.25 -10.95 -3.62
C THR A 115 3.36 -10.27 -4.65
N ILE A 116 2.89 -9.07 -4.33
CA ILE A 116 2.11 -8.18 -5.19
C ILE A 116 2.59 -6.74 -4.95
N SER A 117 2.46 -5.88 -5.96
CA SER A 117 2.77 -4.46 -5.86
C SER A 117 1.45 -3.66 -5.79
N ALA A 118 0.72 -3.82 -4.69
CA ALA A 118 -0.60 -3.19 -4.51
C ALA A 118 -0.60 -2.06 -3.49
N THR A 119 0.34 -2.06 -2.54
CA THR A 119 0.49 -1.07 -1.47
C THR A 119 1.95 -0.98 -1.01
N CYS A 120 2.25 0.00 -0.19
CA CYS A 120 3.58 0.20 0.40
C CYS A 120 3.79 -0.52 1.75
N ALA A 121 2.87 -1.38 2.20
CA ALA A 121 2.92 -2.04 3.51
C ALA A 121 4.27 -2.76 3.82
N ALA A 122 4.97 -3.20 2.76
CA ALA A 122 6.28 -3.83 2.86
C ALA A 122 7.40 -2.90 3.33
N MET A 123 7.19 -1.58 3.32
CA MET A 123 8.20 -0.56 3.64
C MET A 123 7.79 0.35 4.79
N THR A 124 6.57 0.22 5.34
CA THR A 124 6.06 1.11 6.38
C THR A 124 6.10 0.47 7.76
N ASP A 125 6.09 1.28 8.81
CA ASP A 125 5.91 0.88 10.20
C ASP A 125 4.42 0.78 10.61
N LEU A 126 3.51 1.12 9.71
CA LEU A 126 2.07 1.08 9.90
C LEU A 126 1.51 -0.30 9.51
N SER A 127 0.59 -0.82 10.33
CA SER A 127 -0.27 -1.96 10.00
C SER A 127 -1.74 -1.55 10.09
N VAL A 128 -2.48 -1.77 9.02
CA VAL A 128 -3.93 -1.55 9.00
C VAL A 128 -4.62 -2.74 9.65
N THR A 129 -5.45 -2.49 10.66
CA THR A 129 -6.16 -3.54 11.39
C THR A 129 -7.66 -3.54 11.09
N TYR A 130 -8.24 -4.73 11.17
CA TYR A 130 -9.65 -4.96 10.89
C TYR A 130 -10.32 -5.67 12.07
N ASP A 131 -11.64 -5.53 12.19
CA ASP A 131 -12.43 -6.31 13.13
C ASP A 131 -12.71 -7.72 12.57
N GLY A 132 -13.37 -8.59 13.36
CA GLY A 132 -13.69 -9.95 12.94
C GLY A 132 -14.70 -10.06 11.78
N ARG A 133 -15.26 -8.93 11.32
CA ARG A 133 -16.18 -8.82 10.18
C ARG A 133 -15.49 -8.25 8.93
N GLY A 134 -14.19 -7.91 9.03
CA GLY A 134 -13.43 -7.30 7.95
C GLY A 134 -13.58 -5.78 7.84
N VAL A 135 -14.21 -5.13 8.83
CA VAL A 135 -14.36 -3.68 8.88
C VAL A 135 -13.09 -3.05 9.46
N PHE A 136 -12.64 -1.93 8.88
CA PHE A 136 -11.51 -1.15 9.38
C PHE A 136 -11.66 -0.86 10.88
N ALA A 137 -10.65 -1.21 11.66
CA ALA A 137 -10.64 -1.08 13.12
C ALA A 137 -9.63 -0.05 13.64
N GLY A 138 -8.67 0.35 12.81
CA GLY A 138 -7.64 1.34 13.15
C GLY A 138 -6.26 0.97 12.65
N PHE A 139 -5.28 1.71 13.15
CA PHE A 139 -3.87 1.53 12.81
C PHE A 139 -3.10 0.99 14.02
N HIS A 140 -2.15 0.09 13.74
CA HIS A 140 -1.10 -0.31 14.68
C HIS A 140 0.22 0.25 14.17
N PHE A 141 0.81 1.18 14.91
CA PHE A 141 2.13 1.73 14.62
C PHE A 141 3.18 0.85 15.29
N CYS A 142 4.02 0.21 14.49
CA CYS A 142 5.13 -0.57 14.97
C CYS A 142 6.26 0.34 15.47
N LYS A 143 7.04 -0.14 16.44
CA LYS A 143 8.19 0.59 16.98
C LYS A 143 9.26 0.90 15.93
N ARG A 144 9.33 0.08 14.88
CA ARG A 144 10.28 0.19 13.77
C ARG A 144 9.67 -0.29 12.45
N PRO A 145 10.06 0.29 11.33
CA PRO A 145 9.73 -0.25 10.03
C PRO A 145 10.44 -1.61 9.81
N PRO A 146 10.10 -2.34 8.71
CA PRO A 146 10.81 -3.56 8.34
C PRO A 146 12.33 -3.35 8.28
N ALA A 147 13.12 -4.29 8.77
CA ALA A 147 14.59 -4.23 8.64
C ALA A 147 15.00 -4.31 7.16
N HIS A 148 14.26 -5.07 6.36
CA HIS A 148 14.53 -5.23 4.93
C HIS A 148 13.30 -5.69 4.16
N ALA A 149 13.19 -5.28 2.88
CA ALA A 149 12.18 -5.77 1.94
C ALA A 149 12.84 -6.58 0.80
N LEU A 150 12.41 -7.82 0.59
CA LEU A 150 12.81 -8.68 -0.51
C LEU A 150 11.76 -8.59 -1.63
N ILE A 151 12.05 -7.82 -2.67
CA ILE A 151 11.11 -7.50 -3.76
C ILE A 151 11.46 -8.36 -4.99
N ASP A 152 10.86 -9.54 -5.07
CA ASP A 152 11.11 -10.48 -6.15
C ASP A 152 10.22 -10.18 -7.36
N LEU A 153 10.84 -9.73 -8.44
CA LEU A 153 10.12 -9.31 -9.64
C LEU A 153 9.47 -10.48 -10.39
N ASP A 154 10.01 -11.70 -10.29
CA ASP A 154 9.37 -12.87 -10.91
C ASP A 154 8.07 -13.24 -10.18
N VAL A 155 8.06 -13.11 -8.87
CA VAL A 155 6.87 -13.34 -8.05
C VAL A 155 5.81 -12.27 -8.35
N ILE A 156 6.21 -11.00 -8.42
CA ILE A 156 5.30 -9.89 -8.74
C ILE A 156 4.77 -10.00 -10.17
N ALA A 157 5.62 -10.34 -11.14
CA ALA A 157 5.20 -10.56 -12.53
C ALA A 157 4.22 -11.73 -12.69
N GLY A 158 4.36 -12.75 -11.84
CA GLY A 158 3.46 -13.91 -11.80
C GLY A 158 2.13 -13.65 -11.07
N ALA A 159 1.94 -12.48 -10.46
CA ALA A 159 0.72 -12.13 -9.76
C ALA A 159 -0.35 -11.56 -10.72
N PRO A 160 -1.64 -11.61 -10.36
CA PRO A 160 -2.68 -10.96 -11.15
C PRO A 160 -2.42 -9.45 -11.32
N ALA A 161 -2.34 -8.99 -12.58
CA ALA A 161 -1.95 -7.63 -12.93
C ALA A 161 -2.85 -6.53 -12.34
N ARG A 162 -4.07 -6.89 -11.88
CA ARG A 162 -4.95 -5.97 -11.14
C ARG A 162 -4.32 -5.39 -9.89
N TYR A 163 -3.44 -6.15 -9.21
CA TYR A 163 -2.75 -5.66 -8.02
C TYR A 163 -1.70 -4.60 -8.36
N LEU A 164 -0.96 -4.77 -9.46
CA LEU A 164 -0.05 -3.75 -9.95
C LEU A 164 -0.80 -2.48 -10.36
N ARG A 165 -1.96 -2.64 -11.04
CA ARG A 165 -2.82 -1.52 -11.42
C ARG A 165 -3.28 -0.72 -10.19
N ALA A 166 -3.83 -1.41 -9.19
CA ALA A 166 -4.28 -0.77 -7.95
C ALA A 166 -3.12 -0.07 -7.23
N GLY A 167 -1.94 -0.69 -7.15
CA GLY A 167 -0.76 -0.07 -6.56
C GLY A 167 -0.30 1.20 -7.28
N MET A 168 -0.49 1.29 -8.59
CA MET A 168 -0.24 2.52 -9.33
C MET A 168 -1.21 3.64 -8.93
N GLY A 169 -2.49 3.33 -8.71
CA GLY A 169 -3.49 4.29 -8.23
C GLY A 169 -3.15 4.84 -6.85
N ASP A 170 -2.84 3.94 -5.91
CA ASP A 170 -2.46 4.27 -4.54
C ASP A 170 -1.16 5.12 -4.50
N ALA A 171 -0.15 4.76 -5.29
CA ALA A 171 1.10 5.50 -5.34
C ALA A 171 0.94 6.91 -5.95
N VAL A 172 0.11 7.07 -6.97
CA VAL A 172 -0.18 8.39 -7.56
C VAL A 172 -0.89 9.28 -6.54
N ALA A 173 -1.81 8.73 -5.75
CA ALA A 173 -2.49 9.47 -4.68
C ALA A 173 -1.47 10.07 -3.70
N LYS A 174 -0.47 9.31 -3.29
CA LYS A 174 0.52 9.73 -2.30
C LYS A 174 1.21 11.05 -2.65
N HIS A 175 1.46 11.29 -3.93
CA HIS A 175 2.05 12.56 -4.39
C HIS A 175 1.07 13.74 -4.30
N TYR A 176 -0.12 13.58 -4.87
CA TYR A 176 -1.09 14.67 -4.93
C TYR A 176 -1.67 15.00 -3.56
N GLU A 177 -1.81 14.00 -2.69
CA GLU A 177 -2.31 14.21 -1.33
C GLU A 177 -1.28 14.91 -0.45
N ALA A 178 -0.03 14.43 -0.42
CA ALA A 178 1.02 15.10 0.35
C ALA A 178 1.27 16.54 -0.16
N ALA A 179 1.13 16.79 -1.47
CA ALA A 179 1.24 18.13 -2.01
C ALA A 179 0.08 19.03 -1.53
N ALA A 180 -1.15 18.55 -1.55
CA ALA A 180 -2.33 19.29 -1.13
C ALA A 180 -2.35 19.53 0.39
N ALA A 181 -2.07 18.50 1.19
CA ALA A 181 -2.09 18.60 2.64
C ALA A 181 -1.02 19.56 3.20
N MET A 182 0.07 19.80 2.47
CA MET A 182 1.15 20.71 2.90
C MET A 182 1.06 22.09 2.22
N GLU A 183 0.03 22.38 1.46
CA GLU A 183 -0.10 23.65 0.76
C GLU A 183 -0.41 24.77 1.75
N GLY A 184 0.48 25.78 1.80
CA GLY A 184 0.31 26.94 2.69
C GLY A 184 0.62 26.68 4.16
N ASP A 185 1.06 25.49 4.53
CA ASP A 185 1.42 25.09 5.88
C ASP A 185 2.95 25.06 6.08
N LEU A 186 3.39 24.94 7.33
CA LEU A 186 4.81 24.81 7.73
C LEU A 186 5.02 23.42 8.36
N PRO A 187 4.99 22.36 7.55
CA PRO A 187 5.15 21.00 8.08
C PRO A 187 6.59 20.78 8.59
N PRO A 188 6.81 19.77 9.45
CA PRO A 188 8.14 19.36 9.89
C PRO A 188 9.07 19.03 8.72
N TYR A 189 10.39 19.14 8.96
CA TYR A 189 11.42 18.90 7.94
C TYR A 189 11.26 17.58 7.22
N GLU A 190 10.96 16.51 7.94
CA GLU A 190 10.77 15.17 7.40
C GLU A 190 9.60 15.12 6.41
N SER A 191 8.51 15.82 6.73
CA SER A 191 7.35 15.90 5.82
C SER A 191 7.70 16.70 4.55
N VAL A 192 8.50 17.77 4.66
CA VAL A 192 9.03 18.49 3.50
C VAL A 192 9.89 17.59 2.61
N LEU A 193 10.75 16.76 3.24
CA LEU A 193 11.56 15.77 2.52
C LEU A 193 10.69 14.71 1.85
N GLY A 194 9.68 14.18 2.56
CA GLY A 194 8.72 13.23 2.03
C GLY A 194 7.96 13.78 0.82
N ARG A 195 7.51 15.05 0.88
CA ARG A 195 6.91 15.75 -0.26
C ARG A 195 7.88 15.84 -1.45
N ALA A 196 9.15 16.15 -1.22
CA ALA A 196 10.13 16.19 -2.30
C ALA A 196 10.36 14.81 -2.96
N VAL A 197 10.36 13.74 -2.15
CA VAL A 197 10.49 12.36 -2.64
C VAL A 197 9.21 11.88 -3.35
N SER A 198 8.04 12.43 -3.04
CA SER A 198 6.75 11.96 -3.57
C SER A 198 6.65 12.01 -5.10
N ALA A 199 7.43 12.86 -5.78
CA ALA A 199 7.51 12.86 -7.24
C ALA A 199 7.96 11.49 -7.81
N ALA A 200 8.76 10.72 -7.04
CA ALA A 200 9.16 9.36 -7.40
C ALA A 200 8.03 8.34 -7.30
N CYS A 201 6.90 8.68 -6.69
CA CYS A 201 5.69 7.86 -6.72
C CYS A 201 4.94 7.99 -8.06
N VAL A 202 5.07 9.12 -8.76
CA VAL A 202 4.27 9.42 -9.96
C VAL A 202 5.08 9.25 -11.24
N SER A 203 6.28 9.82 -11.31
CA SER A 203 7.05 9.89 -12.56
C SER A 203 7.32 8.52 -13.21
N PRO A 204 7.78 7.47 -12.49
CA PRO A 204 7.96 6.15 -13.08
C PRO A 204 6.63 5.52 -13.52
N ILE A 205 5.56 5.75 -12.77
CA ILE A 205 4.23 5.21 -13.08
C ILE A 205 3.71 5.80 -14.38
N LEU A 206 3.74 7.12 -14.56
CA LEU A 206 3.30 7.78 -15.79
C LEU A 206 4.16 7.38 -16.99
N THR A 207 5.46 7.13 -16.78
CA THR A 207 6.39 6.78 -17.87
C THR A 207 6.27 5.31 -18.28
N TYR A 208 6.18 4.41 -17.31
CA TYR A 208 6.32 2.97 -17.53
C TYR A 208 5.06 2.16 -17.21
N GLY A 209 4.02 2.74 -16.61
CA GLY A 209 2.87 2.02 -16.06
C GLY A 209 2.14 1.15 -17.08
N ALA A 210 1.84 1.68 -18.27
CA ALA A 210 1.17 0.91 -19.33
C ALA A 210 2.04 -0.28 -19.77
N ARG A 211 3.35 -0.08 -19.93
CA ARG A 211 4.29 -1.14 -20.29
C ARG A 211 4.44 -2.16 -19.16
N ALA A 212 4.61 -1.73 -17.94
CA ALA A 212 4.73 -2.60 -16.76
C ALA A 212 3.47 -3.46 -16.59
N LEU A 213 2.27 -2.89 -16.81
CA LEU A 213 1.01 -3.62 -16.74
C LEU A 213 0.93 -4.70 -17.83
N ALA A 214 1.37 -4.39 -19.06
CA ALA A 214 1.44 -5.37 -20.15
C ALA A 214 2.46 -6.48 -19.85
N ASP A 215 3.63 -6.13 -19.32
CA ASP A 215 4.67 -7.08 -18.97
C ASP A 215 4.22 -8.01 -17.83
N CYS A 216 3.55 -7.46 -16.80
CA CYS A 216 2.95 -8.24 -15.70
C CYS A 216 1.85 -9.20 -16.24
N LYS A 217 0.97 -8.75 -17.15
CA LYS A 217 -0.01 -9.64 -17.82
C LYS A 217 0.66 -10.77 -18.59
N ALA A 218 1.88 -10.56 -19.08
CA ALA A 218 2.68 -11.55 -19.79
C ALA A 218 3.60 -12.38 -18.87
N GLY A 219 3.57 -12.15 -17.55
CA GLY A 219 4.42 -12.82 -16.57
C GLY A 219 5.91 -12.51 -16.75
N LYS A 220 6.27 -11.30 -17.17
CA LYS A 220 7.64 -10.91 -17.50
C LYS A 220 8.20 -9.91 -16.49
N SER A 221 9.34 -10.24 -15.90
CA SER A 221 10.17 -9.33 -15.10
C SER A 221 10.98 -8.43 -16.03
N THR A 222 10.66 -7.16 -16.06
CA THR A 222 11.32 -6.18 -16.94
C THR A 222 11.73 -4.94 -16.16
N PRO A 223 12.66 -4.10 -16.70
CA PRO A 223 12.99 -2.82 -16.07
C PRO A 223 11.77 -1.89 -15.90
N ALA A 224 10.77 -1.96 -16.78
CA ALA A 224 9.54 -1.19 -16.64
C ALA A 224 8.72 -1.66 -15.43
N LEU A 225 8.58 -2.97 -15.23
CA LEU A 225 7.93 -3.53 -14.05
C LEU A 225 8.68 -3.16 -12.77
N GLU A 226 10.00 -3.23 -12.78
CA GLU A 226 10.85 -2.83 -11.64
C GLU A 226 10.59 -1.38 -11.23
N GLN A 227 10.64 -0.44 -12.18
CA GLN A 227 10.40 0.97 -11.90
C GLN A 227 9.03 1.23 -11.26
N VAL A 228 7.99 0.58 -11.77
CA VAL A 228 6.62 0.72 -11.24
C VAL A 228 6.47 0.04 -9.88
N ALA A 229 7.05 -1.15 -9.70
CA ALA A 229 7.04 -1.85 -8.40
C ALA A 229 7.77 -1.03 -7.33
N LEU A 230 8.92 -0.44 -7.65
CA LEU A 230 9.67 0.43 -6.74
C LEU A 230 8.90 1.72 -6.42
N ALA A 231 8.23 2.32 -7.40
CA ALA A 231 7.39 3.48 -7.16
C ALA A 231 6.25 3.17 -6.18
N SER A 232 5.55 2.04 -6.37
CA SER A 232 4.40 1.64 -5.55
C SER A 232 4.78 1.11 -4.16
N ILE A 233 5.94 0.45 -4.03
CA ILE A 233 6.36 -0.17 -2.76
C ILE A 233 7.33 0.74 -2.02
N VAL A 234 8.44 1.12 -2.66
CA VAL A 234 9.54 1.82 -1.98
C VAL A 234 9.29 3.31 -1.90
N SER A 235 9.02 3.99 -3.02
CA SER A 235 8.83 5.46 -3.00
C SER A 235 7.63 5.82 -2.13
N THR A 236 6.49 5.14 -2.30
CA THR A 236 5.28 5.36 -1.50
C THR A 236 5.53 5.05 -0.01
N GLY A 237 6.29 4.00 0.30
CA GLY A 237 6.67 3.67 1.67
C GLY A 237 7.58 4.71 2.31
N LEU A 238 8.56 5.25 1.57
CA LEU A 238 9.42 6.32 2.06
C LEU A 238 8.63 7.60 2.34
N VAL A 239 7.68 7.95 1.47
CA VAL A 239 6.78 9.10 1.73
C VAL A 239 5.97 8.85 3.00
N SER A 240 5.43 7.65 3.16
CA SER A 240 4.63 7.29 4.34
C SER A 240 5.42 7.32 5.65
N LEU A 241 6.72 7.02 5.63
CA LEU A 241 7.61 7.10 6.81
C LEU A 241 8.08 8.51 7.12
N LEU A 242 8.19 9.37 6.10
CA LEU A 242 8.71 10.73 6.23
C LEU A 242 7.61 11.73 6.56
N VAL A 243 6.43 11.57 5.97
CA VAL A 243 5.31 12.49 6.13
C VAL A 243 4.56 12.13 7.40
N GLU A 244 4.36 13.10 8.28
CA GLU A 244 3.53 12.89 9.47
C GLU A 244 2.10 12.50 9.09
N GLU A 245 1.48 11.68 9.93
CA GLU A 245 0.17 11.07 9.68
C GLU A 245 -0.88 12.08 9.21
N GLU A 246 -0.91 13.27 9.82
CA GLU A 246 -1.88 14.32 9.51
C GLU A 246 -1.73 14.94 8.11
N TYR A 247 -0.57 14.77 7.46
CA TYR A 247 -0.29 15.23 6.08
C TYR A 247 -0.22 14.08 5.07
N ASN A 248 -0.43 12.85 5.51
CA ASN A 248 -0.16 11.64 4.72
C ASN A 248 -1.37 11.18 3.87
N GLY A 249 -2.53 11.81 4.06
CA GLY A 249 -3.76 11.64 3.30
C GLY A 249 -4.38 12.99 2.97
N ALA A 250 -5.35 12.99 2.05
CA ALA A 250 -6.18 14.14 1.73
C ALA A 250 -7.53 13.68 1.15
N ALA A 251 -8.08 14.38 0.14
CA ALA A 251 -9.41 14.12 -0.36
C ALA A 251 -9.56 12.77 -1.07
N ALA A 252 -8.48 12.21 -1.65
CA ALA A 252 -8.54 10.92 -2.33
C ALA A 252 -8.81 9.77 -1.35
N HIS A 253 -8.07 9.67 -0.25
CA HIS A 253 -8.29 8.68 0.79
C HIS A 253 -9.55 8.99 1.62
N ALA A 254 -9.84 10.26 1.91
CA ALA A 254 -11.09 10.64 2.58
C ALA A 254 -12.32 10.14 1.80
N LEU A 255 -12.32 10.29 0.47
CA LEU A 255 -13.40 9.77 -0.37
C LEU A 255 -13.44 8.24 -0.38
N PHE A 256 -12.29 7.57 -0.42
CA PHE A 256 -12.23 6.12 -0.28
C PHE A 256 -12.95 5.66 1.00
N TYR A 257 -12.60 6.22 2.16
CA TYR A 257 -13.26 5.86 3.43
C TYR A 257 -14.77 6.17 3.42
N GLY A 258 -15.18 7.27 2.80
CA GLY A 258 -16.61 7.55 2.62
C GLY A 258 -17.31 6.50 1.77
N LEU A 259 -16.69 6.06 0.69
CA LEU A 259 -17.24 5.05 -0.23
C LEU A 259 -17.31 3.65 0.38
N THR A 260 -16.46 3.30 1.38
CA THR A 260 -16.54 2.01 2.07
C THR A 260 -17.84 1.81 2.88
N LEU A 261 -18.63 2.85 3.07
CA LEU A 261 -20.02 2.71 3.57
C LEU A 261 -20.90 1.87 2.63
N LEU A 262 -20.50 1.74 1.37
CA LEU A 262 -21.17 0.93 0.36
C LEU A 262 -20.49 -0.44 0.28
N PRO A 263 -21.12 -1.55 0.75
CA PRO A 263 -20.45 -2.84 0.89
C PRO A 263 -19.78 -3.36 -0.39
N HIS A 264 -20.39 -3.11 -1.56
CA HIS A 264 -19.86 -3.55 -2.84
C HIS A 264 -18.50 -2.93 -3.19
N ILE A 265 -18.13 -1.81 -2.59
CA ILE A 265 -16.82 -1.16 -2.83
C ILE A 265 -15.68 -2.06 -2.35
N GLU A 266 -15.71 -2.52 -1.10
CA GLU A 266 -14.66 -3.39 -0.59
C GLU A 266 -14.74 -4.83 -1.13
N GLU A 267 -15.93 -5.28 -1.52
CA GLU A 267 -16.13 -6.62 -2.07
C GLU A 267 -15.63 -6.75 -3.52
N GLN A 268 -15.75 -5.71 -4.34
CA GLN A 268 -15.54 -5.79 -5.79
C GLN A 268 -14.28 -5.06 -6.26
N PHE A 269 -13.79 -4.08 -5.51
CA PHE A 269 -12.67 -3.22 -5.91
C PHE A 269 -11.48 -3.36 -4.96
N LEU A 270 -10.29 -3.17 -5.50
CA LEU A 270 -9.10 -3.03 -4.68
C LEU A 270 -8.98 -1.59 -4.18
N HIS A 271 -8.40 -1.43 -3.00
CA HIS A 271 -8.16 -0.12 -2.37
C HIS A 271 -7.65 0.92 -3.37
N GLY A 272 -6.54 0.64 -4.05
CA GLY A 272 -5.93 1.59 -4.98
C GLY A 272 -6.74 1.87 -6.25
N ASP A 273 -7.69 1.00 -6.65
CA ASP A 273 -8.63 1.30 -7.74
C ASP A 273 -9.59 2.42 -7.32
N VAL A 274 -10.13 2.35 -6.10
CA VAL A 274 -11.04 3.37 -5.56
C VAL A 274 -10.29 4.67 -5.26
N VAL A 275 -9.08 4.56 -4.71
CA VAL A 275 -8.20 5.71 -4.45
C VAL A 275 -7.82 6.42 -5.77
N ALA A 276 -7.61 5.69 -6.88
CA ALA A 276 -7.36 6.30 -8.18
C ALA A 276 -8.51 7.21 -8.63
N TYR A 277 -9.77 6.77 -8.44
CA TYR A 277 -10.93 7.63 -8.65
C TYR A 277 -10.94 8.83 -7.70
N GLY A 278 -10.60 8.61 -6.43
CA GLY A 278 -10.45 9.66 -5.43
C GLY A 278 -9.42 10.73 -5.83
N VAL A 279 -8.30 10.34 -6.46
CA VAL A 279 -7.31 11.28 -7.01
C VAL A 279 -7.95 12.21 -8.05
N LEU A 280 -8.76 11.68 -8.95
CA LEU A 280 -9.43 12.51 -9.96
C LEU A 280 -10.37 13.52 -9.31
N VAL A 281 -11.14 13.09 -8.30
CA VAL A 281 -12.02 13.97 -7.54
C VAL A 281 -11.23 15.05 -6.79
N GLN A 282 -10.09 14.68 -6.18
CA GLN A 282 -9.21 15.66 -5.52
C GLN A 282 -8.64 16.67 -6.51
N LEU A 283 -8.17 16.23 -7.67
CA LEU A 283 -7.66 17.13 -8.71
C LEU A 283 -8.75 18.07 -9.25
N ALA A 284 -9.98 17.60 -9.35
CA ALA A 284 -11.15 18.43 -9.71
C ALA A 284 -11.46 19.46 -8.62
N LEU A 285 -11.45 19.07 -7.33
CA LEU A 285 -11.63 19.99 -6.20
C LEU A 285 -10.60 21.13 -6.19
N LEU A 286 -9.35 20.83 -6.58
CA LEU A 286 -8.27 21.80 -6.63
C LEU A 286 -8.21 22.60 -7.95
N GLY A 287 -9.02 22.27 -8.96
CA GLY A 287 -8.87 22.82 -10.31
C GLY A 287 -7.47 22.54 -10.90
N HIS A 288 -6.87 21.39 -10.52
CA HIS A 288 -5.50 21.07 -10.85
C HIS A 288 -5.30 20.79 -12.35
N PRO A 289 -4.26 21.36 -13.01
CA PRO A 289 -4.07 21.22 -14.45
C PRO A 289 -3.81 19.79 -14.93
N ASP A 290 -3.36 18.90 -14.06
CA ASP A 290 -3.07 17.50 -14.40
C ASP A 290 -4.33 16.63 -14.47
N LEU A 291 -5.52 17.11 -14.11
CA LEU A 291 -6.75 16.29 -14.04
C LEU A 291 -6.99 15.48 -15.33
N GLY A 292 -7.03 16.13 -16.48
CA GLY A 292 -7.26 15.43 -17.75
C GLY A 292 -6.15 14.45 -18.13
N LYS A 293 -4.90 14.77 -17.81
CA LYS A 293 -3.74 13.89 -18.03
C LYS A 293 -3.81 12.62 -17.18
N ILE A 294 -4.11 12.77 -15.89
CA ILE A 294 -4.20 11.64 -14.96
C ILE A 294 -5.42 10.79 -15.26
N GLN A 295 -6.56 11.39 -15.61
CA GLN A 295 -7.75 10.67 -16.03
C GLN A 295 -7.48 9.81 -17.27
N ALA A 296 -6.88 10.39 -18.33
CA ALA A 296 -6.54 9.66 -19.54
C ALA A 296 -5.57 8.49 -19.24
N PHE A 297 -4.60 8.72 -18.35
CA PHE A 297 -3.66 7.68 -17.91
C PHE A 297 -4.39 6.54 -17.19
N PHE A 298 -5.22 6.83 -16.18
CA PHE A 298 -5.97 5.83 -15.43
C PHE A 298 -6.96 5.07 -16.30
N CYS A 299 -7.65 5.75 -17.22
CA CYS A 299 -8.50 5.11 -18.23
C CYS A 299 -7.71 4.10 -19.08
N GLY A 300 -6.52 4.49 -19.56
CA GLY A 300 -5.62 3.60 -20.33
C GLY A 300 -5.14 2.36 -19.57
N LEU A 301 -5.07 2.42 -18.24
CA LEU A 301 -4.76 1.27 -17.38
C LEU A 301 -5.99 0.42 -17.05
N GLY A 302 -7.20 0.92 -17.29
CA GLY A 302 -8.46 0.30 -16.89
C GLY A 302 -8.76 0.49 -15.37
N CYS A 303 -8.28 1.57 -14.78
CA CYS A 303 -8.73 2.02 -13.47
C CYS A 303 -10.13 2.66 -13.58
N PRO A 304 -10.93 2.68 -12.50
CA PRO A 304 -12.14 3.48 -12.44
C PRO A 304 -11.84 4.97 -12.66
N THR A 305 -12.54 5.60 -13.59
CA THR A 305 -12.40 7.02 -13.93
C THR A 305 -13.73 7.78 -13.89
N ARG A 306 -14.83 7.04 -13.72
CA ARG A 306 -16.19 7.58 -13.55
C ARG A 306 -16.87 6.89 -12.39
N ALA A 307 -17.89 7.53 -11.84
CA ALA A 307 -18.71 6.95 -10.78
C ALA A 307 -19.32 5.60 -11.18
N ALA A 308 -19.79 5.49 -12.41
CA ALA A 308 -20.37 4.26 -12.94
C ALA A 308 -19.37 3.08 -12.97
N ASP A 309 -18.07 3.32 -13.11
CA ASP A 309 -17.03 2.27 -13.08
C ASP A 309 -16.90 1.64 -11.68
N LEU A 310 -17.33 2.36 -10.65
CA LEU A 310 -17.42 1.89 -9.26
C LEU A 310 -18.83 1.40 -8.88
N GLY A 311 -19.73 1.26 -9.87
CA GLY A 311 -21.12 0.86 -9.62
C GLY A 311 -21.94 1.95 -8.90
N LEU A 312 -21.48 3.20 -8.92
CA LEU A 312 -22.17 4.31 -8.29
C LEU A 312 -23.16 4.97 -9.27
N THR A 313 -24.35 5.29 -8.77
CA THR A 313 -25.24 6.21 -9.45
C THR A 313 -25.08 7.59 -8.80
N LEU A 314 -24.84 8.63 -9.59
CA LEU A 314 -24.74 9.99 -9.09
C LEU A 314 -26.14 10.52 -8.72
N ASP A 315 -26.64 10.05 -7.61
CA ASP A 315 -27.83 10.57 -6.92
C ASP A 315 -27.36 11.22 -5.61
N ARG A 316 -27.52 12.54 -5.52
CA ARG A 316 -27.03 13.32 -4.39
C ARG A 316 -27.67 12.91 -3.06
N GLN A 317 -28.96 12.55 -3.08
CA GLN A 317 -29.65 12.13 -1.88
C GLN A 317 -29.16 10.74 -1.42
N ALA A 318 -28.99 9.82 -2.34
CA ALA A 318 -28.47 8.47 -2.05
C ALA A 318 -27.02 8.51 -1.54
N LEU A 319 -26.18 9.39 -2.09
CA LEU A 319 -24.78 9.55 -1.70
C LEU A 319 -24.56 10.52 -0.52
N ALA A 320 -25.59 11.13 0.04
CA ALA A 320 -25.45 12.07 1.17
C ALA A 320 -24.68 11.47 2.37
N PRO A 321 -24.89 10.19 2.78
CA PRO A 321 -24.08 9.57 3.84
C PRO A 321 -22.59 9.44 3.46
N VAL A 322 -22.28 9.11 2.21
CA VAL A 322 -20.90 9.02 1.70
C VAL A 322 -20.23 10.38 1.75
N LEU A 323 -20.91 11.44 1.26
CA LEU A 323 -20.39 12.81 1.31
C LEU A 323 -20.12 13.27 2.75
N ALA A 324 -21.04 12.98 3.66
CA ALA A 324 -20.89 13.32 5.08
C ALA A 324 -19.73 12.57 5.73
N SER A 325 -19.58 11.26 5.46
CA SER A 325 -18.48 10.45 5.96
C SER A 325 -17.14 10.91 5.41
N THR A 326 -17.06 11.23 4.11
CA THR A 326 -15.86 11.78 3.47
C THR A 326 -15.42 13.07 4.17
N LEU A 327 -16.34 14.01 4.39
CA LEU A 327 -16.04 15.30 5.01
C LEU A 327 -15.68 15.21 6.50
N ALA A 328 -15.97 14.10 7.15
CA ALA A 328 -15.62 13.84 8.54
C ALA A 328 -14.24 13.20 8.72
N GLN A 329 -13.56 12.83 7.62
CA GLN A 329 -12.28 12.14 7.71
C GLN A 329 -11.15 13.06 8.21
N PRO A 330 -10.28 12.56 9.10
CA PRO A 330 -9.13 13.31 9.61
C PRO A 330 -8.13 13.69 8.51
N ASP A 331 -8.10 12.97 7.40
CA ASP A 331 -7.27 13.24 6.21
C ASP A 331 -7.50 14.63 5.62
N LEU A 332 -8.64 15.25 5.91
CA LEU A 332 -8.98 16.60 5.44
C LEU A 332 -8.52 17.72 6.37
N ARG A 333 -7.86 17.40 7.49
CA ARG A 333 -7.44 18.40 8.49
C ARG A 333 -6.61 19.54 7.90
N HIS A 334 -5.68 19.21 7.03
CA HIS A 334 -4.76 20.14 6.37
C HIS A 334 -5.10 20.36 4.89
N TYR A 335 -6.33 20.04 4.48
CA TYR A 335 -6.75 20.32 3.11
C TYR A 335 -6.79 21.84 2.85
N PRO A 336 -6.21 22.35 1.73
CA PRO A 336 -5.94 23.78 1.57
C PRO A 336 -7.20 24.66 1.53
N HIS A 337 -8.34 24.05 1.24
CA HIS A 337 -9.63 24.77 1.17
C HIS A 337 -10.70 24.03 1.96
N PRO A 338 -11.57 24.74 2.69
CA PRO A 338 -12.72 24.10 3.34
C PRO A 338 -13.59 23.39 2.32
N LEU A 339 -13.75 22.08 2.51
CA LEU A 339 -14.65 21.28 1.68
C LEU A 339 -16.08 21.32 2.22
N THR A 340 -17.02 21.38 1.31
CA THR A 340 -18.45 21.34 1.61
C THR A 340 -19.11 20.19 0.84
N PRO A 341 -20.32 19.74 1.23
CA PRO A 341 -21.06 18.78 0.43
C PRO A 341 -21.29 19.24 -1.02
N ASP A 342 -21.42 20.56 -1.24
CA ASP A 342 -21.62 21.14 -2.58
C ASP A 342 -20.34 21.08 -3.41
N SER A 343 -19.17 21.44 -2.84
CA SER A 343 -17.90 21.37 -3.56
C SER A 343 -17.52 19.92 -3.91
N LEU A 344 -17.69 18.98 -2.96
CA LEU A 344 -17.41 17.58 -3.21
C LEU A 344 -18.35 16.99 -4.26
N TRP A 345 -19.65 17.31 -4.18
CA TRP A 345 -20.63 16.91 -5.20
C TRP A 345 -20.30 17.47 -6.58
N GLY A 346 -19.95 18.76 -6.65
CA GLY A 346 -19.52 19.39 -7.90
C GLY A 346 -18.30 18.72 -8.52
N ALA A 347 -17.33 18.29 -7.71
CA ALA A 347 -16.15 17.58 -8.18
C ALA A 347 -16.47 16.18 -8.72
N LEU A 348 -17.38 15.43 -8.06
CA LEU A 348 -17.87 14.13 -8.58
C LEU A 348 -18.51 14.30 -9.96
N LEU A 349 -19.37 15.32 -10.14
CA LEU A 349 -20.00 15.62 -11.43
C LEU A 349 -18.96 16.04 -12.49
N ALA A 350 -17.97 16.84 -12.10
CA ALA A 350 -16.92 17.30 -13.01
C ALA A 350 -16.06 16.14 -13.54
N VAL A 351 -15.71 15.20 -12.68
CA VAL A 351 -14.94 13.99 -13.06
C VAL A 351 -15.78 13.10 -13.98
N ASP A 352 -17.06 12.95 -13.72
CA ASP A 352 -17.95 12.09 -14.51
C ASP A 352 -18.25 12.68 -15.91
N ALA A 353 -18.10 13.99 -16.07
CA ALA A 353 -18.31 14.72 -17.33
C ALA A 353 -17.09 14.69 -18.27
N LEU A 354 -15.91 14.26 -17.80
CA LEU A 354 -14.71 14.12 -18.60
C LEU A 354 -14.76 12.84 -19.48
#